data_40f6db8fa91c05b76e1a0205f89a1837
#
_entry.id   40f6db8fa91c05b76e1a0205f89a1837
#
_cell.length_a   1.000
_cell.length_b   1.000
_cell.length_c   1.000
_cell.angle_alpha   90.00
_cell.angle_beta   90.00
_cell.angle_gamma   90.00
#
_symmetry.space_group_name_H-M   'P 1'
#
loop_
_entity.id
_entity.type
_entity.pdbx_description
1 polymer ?
#
loop_
_entity_poly.entity_id
_entity_poly.type
_entity_poly.pdbx_seq_one_letter_code
_entity_poly.pdbx_strand_id
1 'polypeptide(L)'
;MKKIILTFVLGIVILAVSFGQSIYISQGKETKLDTLSLAKVERITFGSSILSVKMKDSTSKMYFNSIFDYAAFKDPSIITSLPAYIYVPYTFRSAGFLTKSGTYYWGRKAESEHFALLWEPGFGNNPAVASGVYATNITQLLQRAEVCYNYYSDSLKFIDKNNTRTSKYKILIFLKYTTDWVANGSGYDDMIGGLNVNPAAANNGPVISHEIGHVFQYLVHCDLGTTNGTRGFMYGLGTGSGNGYWEQTAQWQAYQLYPGEVFGSSNFGVFTAGAFKSPFHEDNRYANYFVDFYWAYKHGLNMVGRVWRESVKPEDPAQAYMRLNSLTLAQFNDEIWDMGARMATWDLPLLRTNGYSKIGSIVTKLTATTDGFLKVDSATCVQDHGFNIIPLKAPTVATTVKVTFQSLVNTTGYRKIDIARAGWRYGFVALLKDNTRAYGSTASDANGTVSMDLPANVSKLWLVVTGAPTVYKQHSWDDLATNDEEYPYQVQFEGTTY
;
A
#
# COMPACT_ATOMS: atom_id res chain seq x y z
N MET A 1 19.51 -19.16 -29.83
CA MET A 1 20.86 -18.94 -30.38
C MET A 1 21.76 -18.49 -29.24
N LYS A 2 22.61 -19.36 -28.73
CA LYS A 2 23.59 -19.02 -27.69
C LYS A 2 24.70 -18.18 -28.34
N LYS A 3 24.86 -16.92 -27.92
CA LYS A 3 26.01 -16.10 -28.36
C LYS A 3 27.26 -16.62 -27.67
N ILE A 4 28.10 -17.33 -28.45
CA ILE A 4 29.45 -17.63 -28.04
C ILE A 4 30.25 -16.35 -28.33
N ILE A 5 30.65 -15.63 -27.30
CA ILE A 5 31.63 -14.55 -27.42
C ILE A 5 32.99 -15.23 -27.47
N LEU A 6 33.46 -15.48 -28.69
CA LEU A 6 34.80 -16.00 -28.96
C LEU A 6 35.74 -14.79 -29.04
N THR A 7 36.38 -14.44 -27.93
CA THR A 7 37.49 -13.48 -27.96
C THR A 7 38.75 -14.25 -28.33
N PHE A 8 39.18 -14.15 -29.58
CA PHE A 8 40.48 -14.60 -30.01
C PHE A 8 41.57 -13.76 -29.34
N VAL A 9 42.27 -14.31 -28.40
CA VAL A 9 43.58 -13.75 -27.97
C VAL A 9 44.65 -14.53 -28.63
N LEU A 10 45.24 -13.91 -29.65
CA LEU A 10 46.47 -14.36 -30.32
C LEU A 10 47.57 -14.47 -29.28
N GLY A 11 48.28 -15.59 -29.26
CA GLY A 11 49.28 -15.88 -28.24
C GLY A 11 50.42 -14.86 -28.18
N ILE A 12 50.43 -14.13 -27.09
CA ILE A 12 51.64 -13.48 -26.57
C ILE A 12 51.91 -14.15 -25.23
N VAL A 13 52.95 -15.00 -25.22
CA VAL A 13 53.50 -15.51 -23.97
C VAL A 13 54.22 -14.37 -23.28
N ILE A 14 53.53 -13.65 -22.42
CA ILE A 14 54.20 -12.81 -21.43
C ILE A 14 54.33 -13.66 -20.18
N LEU A 15 55.51 -14.13 -19.89
CA LEU A 15 55.92 -14.66 -18.60
C LEU A 15 55.86 -13.54 -17.56
N ALA A 16 54.71 -13.25 -17.03
CA ALA A 16 54.54 -12.56 -15.76
C ALA A 16 54.20 -13.62 -14.72
N VAL A 17 55.22 -14.02 -13.97
CA VAL A 17 55.02 -14.89 -12.79
C VAL A 17 54.32 -14.08 -11.73
N SER A 18 52.98 -14.14 -11.69
CA SER A 18 52.22 -13.75 -10.53
C SER A 18 51.74 -15.02 -9.83
N PHE A 19 52.22 -15.23 -8.62
CA PHE A 19 51.80 -16.32 -7.75
C PHE A 19 50.28 -16.17 -7.45
N GLY A 20 49.51 -17.21 -7.75
CA GLY A 20 48.11 -17.31 -7.28
C GLY A 20 47.01 -17.24 -8.34
N GLN A 21 47.33 -17.26 -9.65
CA GLN A 21 46.28 -17.30 -10.67
C GLN A 21 45.72 -18.73 -10.84
N SER A 22 44.42 -18.81 -10.87
CA SER A 22 43.65 -20.03 -11.11
C SER A 22 42.73 -19.84 -12.32
N ILE A 23 42.41 -20.94 -13.00
CA ILE A 23 41.25 -20.99 -13.88
C ILE A 23 40.08 -21.61 -13.14
N TYR A 24 38.93 -20.99 -13.28
CA TYR A 24 37.64 -21.38 -12.69
C TYR A 24 36.77 -21.89 -13.83
N ILE A 25 36.26 -23.12 -13.72
CA ILE A 25 35.45 -23.77 -14.74
C ILE A 25 34.12 -24.17 -14.14
N SER A 26 33.03 -23.52 -14.57
CA SER A 26 31.66 -23.78 -14.14
C SER A 26 31.01 -24.85 -15.01
N GLN A 27 30.25 -25.75 -14.37
CA GLN A 27 29.51 -26.84 -14.99
C GLN A 27 28.11 -26.96 -14.37
N GLY A 28 27.19 -27.55 -15.15
CA GLY A 28 25.88 -27.94 -14.68
C GLY A 28 25.01 -26.77 -14.22
N LYS A 29 24.97 -25.69 -14.98
CA LYS A 29 24.26 -24.46 -14.65
C LYS A 29 24.71 -23.86 -13.30
N GLU A 30 26.03 -23.71 -13.18
CA GLU A 30 26.69 -23.13 -11.99
C GLU A 30 26.60 -23.98 -10.71
N THR A 31 26.18 -25.25 -10.81
CA THR A 31 26.11 -26.14 -9.65
C THR A 31 27.48 -26.70 -9.21
N LYS A 32 28.48 -26.68 -10.10
CA LYS A 32 29.81 -27.16 -9.80
C LYS A 32 30.86 -26.22 -10.35
N LEU A 33 31.81 -25.79 -9.50
CA LEU A 33 32.93 -24.93 -9.84
C LEU A 33 34.24 -25.68 -9.60
N ASP A 34 34.96 -26.01 -10.68
CA ASP A 34 36.31 -26.54 -10.59
C ASP A 34 37.35 -25.41 -10.59
N THR A 35 38.23 -25.41 -9.62
CA THR A 35 39.32 -24.43 -9.51
C THR A 35 40.65 -25.12 -9.79
N LEU A 36 41.36 -24.68 -10.81
CA LEU A 36 42.63 -25.23 -11.20
C LEU A 36 43.72 -24.16 -11.14
N SER A 37 44.77 -24.38 -10.34
CA SER A 37 45.91 -23.48 -10.29
C SER A 37 46.64 -23.46 -11.63
N LEU A 38 46.83 -22.30 -12.23
CA LEU A 38 47.57 -22.12 -13.49
C LEU A 38 49.01 -22.56 -13.36
N ALA A 39 49.61 -22.54 -12.18
CA ALA A 39 50.94 -23.07 -11.92
C ALA A 39 51.04 -24.57 -12.21
N LYS A 40 49.97 -25.33 -12.12
CA LYS A 40 49.85 -26.78 -12.37
C LYS A 40 49.31 -27.11 -13.76
N VAL A 41 48.86 -26.14 -14.54
CA VAL A 41 48.32 -26.34 -15.90
C VAL A 41 49.47 -26.26 -16.92
N GLU A 42 49.52 -27.24 -17.80
CA GLU A 42 50.44 -27.28 -18.93
C GLU A 42 49.82 -26.59 -20.15
N ARG A 43 48.57 -26.96 -20.48
CA ARG A 43 47.88 -26.47 -21.67
C ARG A 43 46.34 -26.49 -21.49
N ILE A 44 45.67 -25.49 -22.03
CA ILE A 44 44.23 -25.43 -22.16
C ILE A 44 43.87 -25.45 -23.65
N THR A 45 42.96 -26.34 -24.04
CA THR A 45 42.52 -26.48 -25.43
C THR A 45 40.99 -26.37 -25.51
N PHE A 46 40.51 -25.48 -26.36
CA PHE A 46 39.10 -25.32 -26.66
C PHE A 46 38.76 -26.06 -27.96
N GLY A 47 38.05 -27.16 -27.88
CA GLY A 47 37.49 -27.87 -29.02
C GLY A 47 36.04 -27.51 -29.30
N SER A 48 35.48 -27.97 -30.40
CA SER A 48 34.09 -27.70 -30.78
C SER A 48 33.05 -28.26 -29.79
N SER A 49 33.42 -29.30 -29.04
CA SER A 49 32.51 -29.98 -28.09
C SER A 49 33.13 -30.20 -26.72
N ILE A 50 34.37 -29.78 -26.51
CA ILE A 50 35.13 -30.10 -25.29
C ILE A 50 36.10 -28.96 -24.95
N LEU A 51 36.15 -28.57 -23.66
CA LEU A 51 37.29 -27.87 -23.07
C LEU A 51 38.21 -28.92 -22.42
N SER A 52 39.47 -28.95 -22.79
CA SER A 52 40.46 -29.87 -22.22
C SER A 52 41.54 -29.07 -21.50
N VAL A 53 41.86 -29.45 -20.28
CA VAL A 53 42.91 -28.85 -19.47
C VAL A 53 43.94 -29.96 -19.17
N LYS A 54 45.14 -29.85 -19.79
CA LYS A 54 46.26 -30.74 -19.52
C LYS A 54 47.09 -30.18 -18.36
N MET A 55 47.31 -31.00 -17.35
CA MET A 55 48.10 -30.67 -16.17
C MET A 55 49.58 -31.05 -16.39
N LYS A 56 50.49 -30.39 -15.68
CA LYS A 56 51.95 -30.68 -15.74
C LYS A 56 52.31 -32.07 -15.22
N ASP A 57 51.47 -32.71 -14.44
CA ASP A 57 51.63 -34.10 -14.00
C ASP A 57 51.13 -35.12 -15.03
N SER A 58 50.90 -34.68 -16.27
CA SER A 58 50.38 -35.48 -17.39
C SER A 58 48.92 -35.89 -17.28
N THR A 59 48.20 -35.52 -16.22
CA THR A 59 46.75 -35.74 -16.13
C THR A 59 45.98 -34.75 -17.01
N SER A 60 44.78 -35.10 -17.42
CA SER A 60 43.91 -34.21 -18.19
C SER A 60 42.51 -34.18 -17.60
N LYS A 61 41.94 -32.99 -17.53
CA LYS A 61 40.51 -32.78 -17.22
C LYS A 61 39.77 -32.35 -18.49
N MET A 62 38.60 -32.94 -18.72
CA MET A 62 37.78 -32.67 -19.88
C MET A 62 36.39 -32.18 -19.43
N TYR A 63 35.93 -31.12 -20.06
CA TYR A 63 34.63 -30.50 -19.79
C TYR A 63 33.81 -30.45 -21.07
N PHE A 64 32.71 -31.17 -21.11
CA PHE A 64 31.88 -31.28 -22.30
C PHE A 64 30.99 -30.05 -22.45
N ASN A 65 30.80 -29.55 -23.66
CA ASN A 65 29.97 -28.38 -23.94
C ASN A 65 28.50 -28.52 -23.49
N SER A 66 28.03 -29.76 -23.31
CA SER A 66 26.70 -30.03 -22.80
C SER A 66 26.49 -29.67 -21.34
N ILE A 67 27.59 -29.61 -20.56
CA ILE A 67 27.60 -29.33 -19.12
C ILE A 67 28.49 -28.15 -18.73
N PHE A 68 29.27 -27.63 -19.69
CA PHE A 68 30.16 -26.52 -19.47
C PHE A 68 29.43 -25.18 -19.63
N ASP A 69 29.51 -24.33 -18.62
CA ASP A 69 28.85 -23.01 -18.63
C ASP A 69 29.85 -21.93 -19.04
N TYR A 70 30.97 -21.82 -18.33
CA TYR A 70 32.06 -20.88 -18.64
C TYR A 70 33.37 -21.26 -17.99
N ALA A 71 34.47 -20.63 -18.46
CA ALA A 71 35.76 -20.62 -17.80
C ALA A 71 36.25 -19.19 -17.61
N ALA A 72 36.78 -18.88 -16.43
CA ALA A 72 37.26 -17.56 -16.06
C ALA A 72 38.64 -17.62 -15.38
N PHE A 73 39.46 -16.59 -15.55
CA PHE A 73 40.76 -16.44 -14.87
C PHE A 73 40.66 -15.62 -13.58
N LYS A 74 39.49 -15.09 -13.26
CA LYS A 74 39.18 -14.52 -11.94
C LYS A 74 38.14 -15.41 -11.27
N ASP A 75 38.25 -15.57 -9.96
CA ASP A 75 37.26 -16.29 -9.18
C ASP A 75 35.89 -15.62 -9.40
N PRO A 76 34.94 -16.29 -10.06
CA PRO A 76 33.62 -15.70 -10.31
C PRO A 76 32.79 -15.51 -9.02
N SER A 77 33.21 -16.15 -7.92
CA SER A 77 32.59 -15.93 -6.59
C SER A 77 33.06 -14.61 -5.94
N ILE A 78 34.11 -13.98 -6.48
CA ILE A 78 34.62 -12.68 -6.00
C ILE A 78 33.94 -11.57 -6.81
N ILE A 79 32.95 -10.94 -6.18
CA ILE A 79 32.27 -9.77 -6.74
C ILE A 79 33.08 -8.54 -6.37
N THR A 80 33.61 -7.82 -7.36
CA THR A 80 34.48 -6.64 -7.17
C THR A 80 33.76 -5.31 -7.39
N SER A 81 32.57 -5.33 -8.01
CA SER A 81 31.77 -4.15 -8.27
C SER A 81 30.28 -4.50 -8.33
N LEU A 82 29.42 -3.54 -8.04
CA LEU A 82 27.99 -3.64 -8.23
C LEU A 82 27.57 -3.09 -9.59
N PRO A 83 26.47 -3.56 -10.18
CA PRO A 83 25.86 -2.92 -11.35
C PRO A 83 25.50 -1.46 -11.07
N ALA A 84 25.58 -0.60 -12.09
CA ALA A 84 25.29 0.82 -11.97
C ALA A 84 23.84 1.14 -11.54
N TYR A 85 22.92 0.21 -11.76
CA TYR A 85 21.52 0.31 -11.36
C TYR A 85 21.26 -0.11 -9.90
N ILE A 86 22.31 -0.44 -9.13
CA ILE A 86 22.20 -0.75 -7.69
C ILE A 86 22.76 0.41 -6.88
N TYR A 87 21.88 1.02 -6.11
CA TYR A 87 22.27 1.99 -5.11
C TYR A 87 22.58 1.29 -3.78
N VAL A 88 23.69 1.67 -3.12
CA VAL A 88 24.00 1.18 -1.76
C VAL A 88 23.61 2.25 -0.76
N PRO A 89 22.58 2.03 0.05
CA PRO A 89 22.15 2.99 1.07
C PRO A 89 23.28 3.33 2.07
N TYR A 90 23.27 4.54 2.60
CA TYR A 90 24.30 5.02 3.55
C TYR A 90 24.46 4.08 4.75
N THR A 91 23.36 3.54 5.24
CA THR A 91 23.35 2.59 6.36
C THR A 91 24.12 1.29 6.08
N PHE A 92 24.35 0.93 4.81
CA PHE A 92 25.07 -0.27 4.41
C PHE A 92 26.46 0.02 3.84
N ARG A 93 26.91 1.28 3.72
CA ARG A 93 28.17 1.64 3.05
C ARG A 93 29.41 1.07 3.72
N SER A 94 29.43 0.98 5.07
CA SER A 94 30.58 0.45 5.81
C SER A 94 30.80 -1.05 5.59
N ALA A 95 29.73 -1.85 5.52
CA ALA A 95 29.80 -3.27 5.23
C ALA A 95 29.78 -3.54 3.71
N GLY A 96 29.03 -2.72 2.97
CA GLY A 96 28.79 -2.84 1.53
C GLY A 96 28.08 -4.14 1.16
N PHE A 97 27.69 -4.26 -0.12
CA PHE A 97 27.13 -5.50 -0.66
C PHE A 97 28.21 -6.41 -1.30
N LEU A 98 29.47 -6.02 -1.25
CA LEU A 98 30.58 -6.78 -1.84
C LEU A 98 31.26 -7.73 -0.85
N THR A 99 31.01 -7.57 0.44
CA THR A 99 31.63 -8.38 1.51
C THR A 99 30.83 -9.66 1.75
N LYS A 100 31.42 -10.83 1.43
CA LYS A 100 30.75 -12.14 1.54
C LYS A 100 30.25 -12.46 2.96
N SER A 101 30.99 -12.03 3.98
CA SER A 101 30.61 -12.16 5.39
C SER A 101 29.62 -11.08 5.87
N GLY A 102 29.29 -10.11 5.05
CA GLY A 102 28.32 -9.07 5.37
C GLY A 102 26.89 -9.61 5.49
N THR A 103 26.04 -8.88 6.22
CA THR A 103 24.62 -9.22 6.40
C THR A 103 23.92 -9.37 5.05
N TYR A 104 24.17 -8.43 4.13
CA TYR A 104 23.68 -8.50 2.77
C TYR A 104 24.88 -8.54 1.81
N TYR A 105 24.90 -9.56 0.98
CA TYR A 105 25.98 -9.79 0.03
C TYR A 105 25.41 -9.97 -1.36
N TRP A 106 25.97 -9.29 -2.35
CA TRP A 106 25.46 -9.32 -3.73
C TRP A 106 25.49 -10.73 -4.37
N GLY A 107 26.27 -11.63 -3.83
CA GLY A 107 26.26 -13.05 -4.21
C GLY A 107 25.09 -13.85 -3.62
N ARG A 108 24.34 -13.28 -2.66
CA ARG A 108 23.10 -13.83 -2.10
C ARG A 108 21.94 -12.95 -2.51
N LYS A 109 21.57 -13.00 -3.78
CA LYS A 109 20.53 -12.16 -4.39
C LYS A 109 19.66 -12.91 -5.38
N ALA A 110 18.50 -12.33 -5.64
CA ALA A 110 17.68 -12.57 -6.83
C ALA A 110 17.22 -11.22 -7.39
N GLU A 111 16.95 -11.16 -8.67
CA GLU A 111 16.57 -9.93 -9.34
C GLU A 111 15.36 -10.15 -10.25
N SER A 112 14.55 -9.13 -10.38
CA SER A 112 13.57 -8.94 -11.44
C SER A 112 13.88 -7.65 -12.20
N GLU A 113 12.96 -7.16 -13.03
CA GLU A 113 13.18 -5.95 -13.82
C GLU A 113 13.42 -4.73 -12.93
N HIS A 114 12.56 -4.53 -11.90
CA HIS A 114 12.57 -3.34 -11.05
C HIS A 114 13.08 -3.59 -9.63
N PHE A 115 13.30 -4.84 -9.23
CA PHE A 115 13.68 -5.18 -7.85
C PHE A 115 14.98 -5.96 -7.79
N ALA A 116 15.72 -5.75 -6.69
CA ALA A 116 16.83 -6.58 -6.26
C ALA A 116 16.58 -7.06 -4.81
N LEU A 117 16.43 -8.36 -4.66
CA LEU A 117 16.25 -9.04 -3.38
C LEU A 117 17.60 -9.51 -2.87
N LEU A 118 17.97 -9.12 -1.64
CA LEU A 118 19.13 -9.63 -0.91
C LEU A 118 18.64 -10.31 0.37
N TRP A 119 19.35 -11.38 0.77
CA TRP A 119 18.99 -12.11 1.98
C TRP A 119 20.15 -12.34 2.93
N GLU A 120 19.82 -12.51 4.20
CA GLU A 120 20.78 -12.74 5.27
C GLU A 120 21.45 -14.13 5.19
N PRO A 121 22.64 -14.31 5.77
CA PRO A 121 23.42 -15.57 5.68
C PRO A 121 22.68 -16.81 6.15
N GLY A 122 21.75 -16.69 7.10
CA GLY A 122 20.99 -17.80 7.66
C GLY A 122 20.20 -18.61 6.62
N PHE A 123 19.83 -17.99 5.49
CA PHE A 123 19.17 -18.70 4.39
C PHE A 123 20.12 -19.54 3.53
N GLY A 124 21.43 -19.42 3.72
CA GLY A 124 22.40 -20.04 2.83
C GLY A 124 22.35 -19.43 1.42
N ASN A 125 22.48 -20.29 0.40
CA ASN A 125 22.54 -19.87 -1.00
C ASN A 125 21.14 -19.67 -1.62
N ASN A 126 20.09 -20.23 -1.03
CA ASN A 126 18.74 -20.17 -1.62
C ASN A 126 17.66 -20.20 -0.53
N PRO A 127 16.95 -19.10 -0.30
CA PRO A 127 15.84 -19.04 0.68
C PRO A 127 14.70 -20.03 0.41
N ALA A 128 14.50 -20.48 -0.84
CA ALA A 128 13.42 -21.39 -1.16
C ALA A 128 13.62 -22.80 -0.59
N VAL A 129 14.86 -23.18 -0.27
CA VAL A 129 15.21 -24.49 0.33
C VAL A 129 15.59 -24.37 1.80
N ALA A 130 15.41 -23.20 2.39
CA ALA A 130 15.61 -23.02 3.83
C ALA A 130 14.63 -23.91 4.64
N SER A 131 15.02 -24.30 5.83
CA SER A 131 14.23 -25.26 6.63
C SER A 131 13.01 -24.61 7.29
N GLY A 132 11.89 -25.35 7.30
CA GLY A 132 10.69 -25.02 8.08
C GLY A 132 10.12 -23.64 7.73
N VAL A 133 9.88 -22.82 8.76
CA VAL A 133 9.25 -21.48 8.64
C VAL A 133 10.11 -20.45 7.90
N TYR A 134 11.37 -20.75 7.64
CA TYR A 134 12.26 -19.87 6.90
C TYR A 134 12.16 -20.04 5.38
N ALA A 135 11.51 -21.12 4.89
CA ALA A 135 11.34 -21.32 3.46
C ALA A 135 10.58 -20.16 2.82
N THR A 136 11.21 -19.51 1.83
CA THR A 136 10.65 -18.33 1.19
C THR A 136 10.64 -18.50 -0.32
N ASN A 137 9.47 -18.39 -0.95
CA ASN A 137 9.33 -18.45 -2.40
C ASN A 137 9.76 -17.12 -3.03
N ILE A 138 11.06 -16.95 -3.23
CA ILE A 138 11.65 -15.71 -3.77
C ILE A 138 11.20 -15.41 -5.20
N THR A 139 10.92 -16.43 -6.01
CA THR A 139 10.38 -16.24 -7.37
C THR A 139 8.98 -15.63 -7.31
N GLN A 140 8.12 -16.17 -6.48
CA GLN A 140 6.77 -15.64 -6.32
C GLN A 140 6.78 -14.24 -5.67
N LEU A 141 7.68 -13.99 -4.71
CA LEU A 141 7.85 -12.67 -4.11
C LEU A 141 8.19 -11.61 -5.17
N LEU A 142 9.19 -11.89 -6.02
CA LEU A 142 9.58 -10.96 -7.10
C LEU A 142 8.47 -10.80 -8.16
N GLN A 143 7.76 -11.87 -8.51
CA GLN A 143 6.61 -11.78 -9.43
C GLN A 143 5.51 -10.88 -8.87
N ARG A 144 5.17 -11.02 -7.58
CA ARG A 144 4.20 -10.15 -6.90
C ARG A 144 4.67 -8.70 -6.87
N ALA A 145 5.95 -8.49 -6.58
CA ALA A 145 6.54 -7.15 -6.57
C ALA A 145 6.42 -6.45 -7.93
N GLU A 146 6.68 -7.17 -9.02
CA GLU A 146 6.51 -6.64 -10.39
C GLU A 146 5.06 -6.34 -10.73
N VAL A 147 4.11 -7.17 -10.28
CA VAL A 147 2.67 -6.89 -10.45
C VAL A 147 2.30 -5.59 -9.73
N CYS A 148 2.75 -5.42 -8.49
CA CYS A 148 2.54 -4.18 -7.74
C CYS A 148 3.18 -2.98 -8.46
N TYR A 149 4.43 -3.10 -8.88
CA TYR A 149 5.15 -2.03 -9.58
C TYR A 149 4.39 -1.55 -10.81
N ASN A 150 3.98 -2.48 -11.67
CA ASN A 150 3.26 -2.15 -12.89
C ASN A 150 1.89 -1.56 -12.59
N TYR A 151 1.13 -2.14 -11.66
CA TYR A 151 -0.20 -1.63 -11.34
C TYR A 151 -0.16 -0.24 -10.68
N TYR A 152 0.75 -0.03 -9.72
CA TYR A 152 0.85 1.24 -9.00
C TYR A 152 1.42 2.38 -9.87
N SER A 153 2.27 2.04 -10.84
CA SER A 153 2.76 3.05 -11.80
C SER A 153 1.81 3.27 -12.99
N ASP A 154 1.28 2.21 -13.60
CA ASP A 154 0.55 2.31 -14.87
C ASP A 154 -0.93 2.61 -14.68
N SER A 155 -1.57 2.05 -13.65
CA SER A 155 -3.00 2.22 -13.39
C SER A 155 -3.26 3.29 -12.32
N LEU A 156 -2.60 3.18 -11.18
CA LEU A 156 -2.78 4.13 -10.07
C LEU A 156 -1.99 5.42 -10.25
N LYS A 157 -1.00 5.44 -11.12
CA LYS A 157 -0.19 6.61 -11.47
C LYS A 157 0.52 7.27 -10.28
N PHE A 158 1.06 6.48 -9.33
CA PHE A 158 1.82 7.04 -8.22
C PHE A 158 3.14 7.65 -8.65
N ILE A 159 3.78 7.11 -9.68
CA ILE A 159 5.04 7.62 -10.24
C ILE A 159 4.94 7.74 -11.76
N ASP A 160 5.78 8.59 -12.34
CA ASP A 160 6.06 8.60 -13.77
C ASP A 160 7.31 7.76 -14.03
N LYS A 161 7.15 6.58 -14.63
CA LYS A 161 8.26 5.65 -14.95
C LYS A 161 9.40 6.30 -15.73
N ASN A 162 9.11 7.35 -16.51
CA ASN A 162 10.10 8.02 -17.35
C ASN A 162 10.85 9.14 -16.61
N ASN A 163 10.34 9.56 -15.46
CA ASN A 163 10.85 10.73 -14.72
C ASN A 163 10.92 10.49 -13.21
N THR A 164 11.19 9.26 -12.79
CA THR A 164 11.34 8.90 -11.39
C THR A 164 12.72 8.34 -11.11
N ARG A 165 13.14 8.39 -9.84
CA ARG A 165 14.42 7.80 -9.39
C ARG A 165 14.47 6.27 -9.58
N THR A 166 13.34 5.59 -9.57
CA THR A 166 13.24 4.15 -9.87
C THR A 166 13.68 3.79 -11.28
N SER A 167 13.56 4.68 -12.26
CA SER A 167 14.08 4.44 -13.60
C SER A 167 15.61 4.30 -13.64
N LYS A 168 16.29 4.82 -12.61
CA LYS A 168 17.74 4.77 -12.48
C LYS A 168 18.23 3.60 -11.61
N TYR A 169 17.50 3.26 -10.56
CA TYR A 169 17.89 2.26 -9.58
C TYR A 169 16.78 1.26 -9.30
N LYS A 170 17.15 0.01 -9.07
CA LYS A 170 16.20 -1.00 -8.57
C LYS A 170 15.80 -0.74 -7.13
N ILE A 171 14.57 -1.08 -6.80
CA ILE A 171 14.03 -1.11 -5.44
C ILE A 171 14.68 -2.30 -4.71
N LEU A 172 15.13 -2.09 -3.48
CA LEU A 172 15.79 -3.14 -2.70
C LEU A 172 14.79 -3.85 -1.78
N ILE A 173 14.83 -5.18 -1.79
CA ILE A 173 14.11 -6.04 -0.84
C ILE A 173 15.15 -6.71 0.05
N PHE A 174 15.01 -6.56 1.36
CA PHE A 174 15.87 -7.18 2.36
C PHE A 174 15.10 -8.29 3.09
N LEU A 175 15.46 -9.54 2.82
CA LEU A 175 14.85 -10.71 3.46
C LEU A 175 15.67 -11.07 4.72
N LYS A 176 15.03 -10.93 5.88
CA LYS A 176 15.60 -11.15 7.19
C LYS A 176 15.38 -12.58 7.68
N TYR A 177 16.42 -13.19 8.20
CA TYR A 177 16.38 -14.55 8.75
C TYR A 177 15.90 -14.51 10.22
N THR A 178 14.61 -14.26 10.38
CA THR A 178 13.96 -14.21 11.72
C THR A 178 12.53 -14.73 11.64
N THR A 179 12.04 -15.24 12.79
CA THR A 179 10.63 -15.59 13.00
C THR A 179 9.82 -14.41 13.52
N ASP A 180 10.47 -13.40 14.08
CA ASP A 180 9.81 -12.17 14.50
C ASP A 180 9.19 -11.49 13.29
N TRP A 181 8.00 -10.93 13.48
CA TRP A 181 7.30 -10.23 12.40
C TRP A 181 8.09 -9.02 11.92
N VAL A 182 8.44 -9.03 10.65
CA VAL A 182 9.07 -7.90 9.96
C VAL A 182 8.37 -7.69 8.63
N ALA A 183 7.66 -6.58 8.53
CA ALA A 183 7.14 -6.03 7.30
C ALA A 183 7.25 -4.51 7.40
N ASN A 184 8.05 -3.89 6.55
CA ASN A 184 8.24 -2.45 6.53
C ASN A 184 8.66 -2.00 5.13
N GLY A 185 7.80 -1.21 4.51
CA GLY A 185 8.05 -0.56 3.22
C GLY A 185 8.38 0.92 3.43
N SER A 186 9.40 1.42 2.76
CA SER A 186 9.82 2.82 2.77
C SER A 186 10.90 3.04 1.69
N GLY A 187 12.01 3.63 2.05
CA GLY A 187 13.18 3.79 1.19
C GLY A 187 14.40 4.31 1.94
N TYR A 188 15.41 4.68 1.16
CA TYR A 188 16.72 5.04 1.68
C TYR A 188 17.23 6.31 1.01
N ASP A 189 17.74 7.24 1.83
CA ASP A 189 18.58 8.38 1.45
C ASP A 189 17.90 9.33 0.44
N ASP A 190 16.57 9.36 0.40
CA ASP A 190 15.77 10.05 -0.63
C ASP A 190 16.17 9.66 -2.07
N MET A 191 16.66 8.44 -2.26
CA MET A 191 17.22 7.96 -3.53
C MET A 191 16.50 6.75 -4.11
N ILE A 192 16.11 5.80 -3.26
CA ILE A 192 15.50 4.53 -3.70
C ILE A 192 14.41 4.09 -2.74
N GLY A 193 13.46 3.33 -3.25
CA GLY A 193 12.55 2.54 -2.45
C GLY A 193 13.22 1.28 -1.87
N GLY A 194 12.72 0.83 -0.74
CA GLY A 194 13.20 -0.41 -0.13
C GLY A 194 12.23 -0.97 0.89
N LEU A 195 12.22 -2.28 1.04
CA LEU A 195 11.42 -2.94 2.07
C LEU A 195 12.22 -4.02 2.79
N ASN A 196 11.88 -4.22 4.07
CA ASN A 196 12.42 -5.26 4.91
C ASN A 196 11.29 -6.24 5.25
N VAL A 197 11.53 -7.53 5.05
CA VAL A 197 10.51 -8.57 5.28
C VAL A 197 11.14 -9.82 5.91
N ASN A 198 10.38 -10.50 6.78
CA ASN A 198 10.71 -11.86 7.20
C ASN A 198 10.02 -12.88 6.28
N PRO A 199 10.28 -14.19 6.40
CA PRO A 199 9.65 -15.22 5.57
C PRO A 199 8.12 -15.22 5.58
N ALA A 200 7.52 -15.00 6.75
CA ALA A 200 6.06 -14.97 6.88
C ALA A 200 5.43 -13.81 6.08
N ALA A 201 6.01 -12.61 6.18
CA ALA A 201 5.59 -11.45 5.41
C ALA A 201 5.87 -11.64 3.91
N ALA A 202 7.07 -12.12 3.55
CA ALA A 202 7.48 -12.33 2.17
C ALA A 202 6.57 -13.31 1.40
N ASN A 203 6.03 -14.33 2.08
CA ASN A 203 5.09 -15.28 1.50
C ASN A 203 3.64 -14.78 1.46
N ASN A 204 3.32 -13.65 2.12
CA ASN A 204 1.98 -13.08 2.19
C ASN A 204 1.78 -11.99 1.13
N GLY A 205 0.96 -12.28 0.11
CA GLY A 205 0.73 -11.36 -1.01
C GLY A 205 0.14 -10.01 -0.62
N PRO A 206 -0.98 -9.94 0.14
CA PRO A 206 -1.54 -8.69 0.64
C PRO A 206 -0.52 -7.83 1.41
N VAL A 207 0.28 -8.43 2.29
CA VAL A 207 1.32 -7.73 3.06
C VAL A 207 2.38 -7.15 2.12
N ILE A 208 2.92 -7.94 1.20
CA ILE A 208 3.93 -7.45 0.23
C ILE A 208 3.36 -6.30 -0.61
N SER A 209 2.10 -6.37 -1.03
CA SER A 209 1.48 -5.30 -1.81
C SER A 209 1.31 -4.03 -0.99
N HIS A 210 0.97 -4.14 0.29
CA HIS A 210 0.91 -3.02 1.23
C HIS A 210 2.30 -2.36 1.40
N GLU A 211 3.34 -3.15 1.68
CA GLU A 211 4.69 -2.63 1.88
C GLU A 211 5.25 -1.96 0.60
N ILE A 212 4.93 -2.51 -0.57
CA ILE A 212 5.28 -1.86 -1.84
C ILE A 212 4.46 -0.58 -2.03
N GLY A 213 3.24 -0.49 -1.49
CA GLY A 213 2.48 0.75 -1.42
C GLY A 213 3.29 1.85 -0.73
N HIS A 214 3.85 1.57 0.45
CA HIS A 214 4.73 2.50 1.16
C HIS A 214 5.99 2.85 0.37
N VAL A 215 6.57 1.88 -0.33
CA VAL A 215 7.70 2.15 -1.23
C VAL A 215 7.31 3.20 -2.29
N PHE A 216 6.13 3.08 -2.89
CA PHE A 216 5.66 4.04 -3.89
C PHE A 216 5.37 5.42 -3.32
N GLN A 217 4.82 5.50 -2.12
CA GLN A 217 4.65 6.76 -1.39
C GLN A 217 6.01 7.42 -1.13
N TYR A 218 7.03 6.63 -0.73
CA TYR A 218 8.39 7.13 -0.56
C TYR A 218 9.01 7.61 -1.87
N LEU A 219 8.78 6.92 -2.98
CA LEU A 219 9.26 7.35 -4.30
C LEU A 219 8.62 8.67 -4.74
N VAL A 220 7.32 8.87 -4.48
CA VAL A 220 6.67 10.17 -4.69
C VAL A 220 7.35 11.26 -3.88
N HIS A 221 7.64 11.00 -2.60
CA HIS A 221 8.39 11.92 -1.74
C HIS A 221 9.78 12.25 -2.30
N CYS A 222 10.50 11.26 -2.83
CA CYS A 222 11.79 11.48 -3.50
C CYS A 222 11.65 12.34 -4.76
N ASP A 223 10.63 12.09 -5.58
CA ASP A 223 10.41 12.76 -6.86
C ASP A 223 9.98 14.23 -6.67
N LEU A 224 9.15 14.52 -5.65
CA LEU A 224 8.79 15.88 -5.28
C LEU A 224 10.01 16.70 -4.80
N GLY A 225 11.01 16.05 -4.25
CA GLY A 225 12.27 16.66 -3.84
C GLY A 225 12.14 17.68 -2.69
N THR A 226 13.23 18.40 -2.47
CA THR A 226 13.31 19.46 -1.43
C THR A 226 13.16 20.86 -2.00
N THR A 227 13.02 21.00 -3.32
CA THR A 227 12.98 22.30 -3.99
C THR A 227 11.79 23.09 -3.48
N ASN A 228 12.04 24.28 -2.94
CA ASN A 228 11.05 25.25 -2.46
C ASN A 228 10.16 24.78 -1.28
N GLY A 229 10.56 23.78 -0.51
CA GLY A 229 9.75 23.30 0.60
C GLY A 229 8.47 22.57 0.19
N THR A 230 8.34 22.18 -1.07
CA THR A 230 7.12 21.62 -1.70
C THR A 230 7.01 20.10 -1.63
N ARG A 231 7.64 19.44 -0.68
CA ARG A 231 7.45 17.99 -0.47
C ARG A 231 6.06 17.70 0.06
N GLY A 232 5.00 17.83 -0.67
CA GLY A 232 3.63 17.42 -0.36
C GLY A 232 3.20 17.46 1.12
N PHE A 233 2.17 16.73 1.49
CA PHE A 233 1.81 16.54 2.89
C PHE A 233 2.80 15.61 3.60
N MET A 234 2.86 15.71 4.95
CA MET A 234 3.83 14.98 5.76
C MET A 234 3.76 13.48 5.52
N TYR A 235 4.94 12.89 5.37
CA TYR A 235 5.13 11.48 5.21
C TYR A 235 5.51 10.84 6.55
N GLY A 236 4.75 9.84 6.99
CA GLY A 236 4.98 9.12 8.24
C GLY A 236 3.87 9.29 9.26
N LEU A 237 4.04 8.65 10.39
CA LEU A 237 3.09 8.52 11.49
C LEU A 237 3.54 9.30 12.71
N GLY A 238 2.57 9.69 13.56
CA GLY A 238 2.81 10.30 14.86
C GLY A 238 2.79 11.83 14.85
N THR A 239 2.87 12.40 16.03
CA THR A 239 2.79 13.85 16.26
C THR A 239 3.80 14.62 15.44
N GLY A 240 3.32 15.53 14.63
CA GLY A 240 4.17 16.39 13.77
C GLY A 240 4.78 15.70 12.56
N SER A 241 4.50 14.42 12.31
CA SER A 241 5.08 13.63 11.22
C SER A 241 4.06 13.12 10.19
N GLY A 242 2.83 13.62 10.18
CA GLY A 242 1.83 13.28 9.17
C GLY A 242 0.50 12.85 9.75
N ASN A 243 -0.18 11.96 9.06
CA ASN A 243 -1.50 11.46 9.42
C ASN A 243 -1.67 9.99 9.02
N GLY A 244 -2.81 9.40 9.35
CA GLY A 244 -3.13 8.00 9.05
C GLY A 244 -3.22 7.65 7.57
N TYR A 245 -3.24 8.63 6.68
CA TYR A 245 -3.37 8.44 5.24
C TYR A 245 -2.25 7.63 4.61
N TRP A 246 -1.07 7.64 5.22
CA TRP A 246 0.06 6.78 4.86
C TRP A 246 -0.34 5.29 4.85
N GLU A 247 -0.88 4.78 5.93
CA GLU A 247 -1.32 3.38 6.07
C GLU A 247 -2.58 3.11 5.27
N GLN A 248 -3.54 4.04 5.32
CA GLN A 248 -4.81 3.98 4.59
C GLN A 248 -4.57 3.75 3.10
N THR A 249 -3.71 4.55 2.47
CA THR A 249 -3.41 4.45 1.05
C THR A 249 -2.69 3.15 0.71
N ALA A 250 -1.70 2.73 1.50
CA ALA A 250 -1.00 1.46 1.26
C ALA A 250 -1.96 0.26 1.35
N GLN A 251 -2.91 0.32 2.29
CA GLN A 251 -3.95 -0.69 2.43
C GLN A 251 -4.88 -0.71 1.21
N TRP A 252 -5.30 0.47 0.72
CA TRP A 252 -6.10 0.58 -0.50
C TRP A 252 -5.36 0.05 -1.72
N GLN A 253 -4.07 0.36 -1.88
CA GLN A 253 -3.23 -0.14 -2.96
C GLN A 253 -3.19 -1.68 -2.94
N ALA A 254 -2.97 -2.28 -1.77
CA ALA A 254 -2.98 -3.74 -1.62
C ALA A 254 -4.34 -4.35 -2.02
N TYR A 255 -5.43 -3.73 -1.61
CA TYR A 255 -6.77 -4.25 -1.86
C TYR A 255 -7.26 -4.05 -3.30
N GLN A 256 -6.61 -3.22 -4.09
CA GLN A 256 -6.80 -3.21 -5.54
C GLN A 256 -6.39 -4.55 -6.18
N LEU A 257 -5.35 -5.19 -5.66
CA LEU A 257 -4.82 -6.46 -6.14
C LEU A 257 -5.42 -7.67 -5.41
N TYR A 258 -5.90 -7.46 -4.19
CA TYR A 258 -6.49 -8.47 -3.31
C TYR A 258 -7.89 -8.06 -2.84
N PRO A 259 -8.88 -7.92 -3.74
CA PRO A 259 -10.20 -7.38 -3.40
C PRO A 259 -10.99 -8.24 -2.40
N GLY A 260 -10.63 -9.52 -2.23
CA GLY A 260 -11.21 -10.38 -1.19
C GLY A 260 -10.92 -9.91 0.24
N GLU A 261 -9.80 -9.23 0.45
CA GLU A 261 -9.37 -8.73 1.76
C GLU A 261 -10.16 -7.52 2.25
N VAL A 262 -10.80 -6.77 1.35
CA VAL A 262 -11.57 -5.55 1.69
C VAL A 262 -12.59 -5.82 2.80
N PHE A 263 -13.29 -6.95 2.73
CA PHE A 263 -14.32 -7.36 3.69
C PHE A 263 -13.92 -8.57 4.53
N GLY A 264 -12.77 -9.17 4.24
CA GLY A 264 -12.25 -10.37 4.91
C GLY A 264 -11.28 -10.07 6.04
N SER A 265 -10.61 -8.93 6.00
CA SER A 265 -9.62 -8.55 7.00
C SER A 265 -10.27 -8.00 8.29
N SER A 266 -9.53 -8.03 9.41
CA SER A 266 -9.94 -7.40 10.67
C SER A 266 -10.16 -5.89 10.55
N ASN A 267 -9.51 -5.22 9.60
CA ASN A 267 -9.65 -3.79 9.34
C ASN A 267 -11.08 -3.40 8.95
N PHE A 268 -11.83 -4.31 8.32
CA PHE A 268 -13.24 -4.07 8.02
C PHE A 268 -14.06 -3.88 9.31
N GLY A 269 -13.81 -4.69 10.34
CA GLY A 269 -14.45 -4.53 11.65
C GLY A 269 -14.12 -3.20 12.34
N VAL A 270 -12.85 -2.78 12.22
CA VAL A 270 -12.40 -1.46 12.74
C VAL A 270 -13.11 -0.33 12.01
N PHE A 271 -13.20 -0.39 10.68
CA PHE A 271 -13.94 0.62 9.90
C PHE A 271 -15.40 0.72 10.30
N THR A 272 -16.11 -0.41 10.37
CA THR A 272 -17.54 -0.39 10.69
C THR A 272 -17.83 0.09 12.10
N ALA A 273 -16.93 -0.14 13.05
CA ALA A 273 -17.01 0.36 14.42
C ALA A 273 -16.62 1.84 14.54
N GLY A 274 -15.78 2.35 13.63
CA GLY A 274 -15.21 3.71 13.67
C GLY A 274 -15.68 4.64 12.55
N ALA A 275 -16.72 4.30 11.79
CA ALA A 275 -17.21 5.10 10.66
C ALA A 275 -17.66 6.53 11.03
N PHE A 276 -18.01 6.77 12.29
CA PHE A 276 -18.37 8.08 12.80
C PHE A 276 -17.18 9.02 13.02
N LYS A 277 -15.94 8.48 13.00
CA LYS A 277 -14.71 9.25 13.19
C LYS A 277 -14.27 9.93 11.90
N SER A 278 -13.36 10.90 12.03
CA SER A 278 -12.74 11.55 10.89
C SER A 278 -12.10 10.50 9.95
N PRO A 279 -12.16 10.70 8.62
CA PRO A 279 -11.50 9.79 7.67
C PRO A 279 -9.99 9.71 7.84
N PHE A 280 -9.35 10.66 8.53
CA PHE A 280 -7.91 10.66 8.81
C PHE A 280 -7.58 10.39 10.28
N HIS A 281 -8.55 9.92 11.06
CA HIS A 281 -8.36 9.57 12.45
C HIS A 281 -7.34 8.43 12.60
N GLU A 282 -6.40 8.55 13.51
CA GLU A 282 -5.30 7.60 13.74
C GLU A 282 -5.77 6.19 14.10
N ASP A 283 -6.89 6.04 14.82
CA ASP A 283 -7.47 4.73 15.14
C ASP A 283 -7.88 3.94 13.89
N ASN A 284 -8.27 4.65 12.83
CA ASN A 284 -8.77 4.06 11.59
C ASN A 284 -7.70 4.00 10.48
N ARG A 285 -6.42 4.28 10.78
CA ARG A 285 -5.36 4.39 9.78
C ARG A 285 -5.25 3.22 8.81
N TYR A 286 -5.47 1.99 9.29
CA TYR A 286 -5.50 0.79 8.45
C TYR A 286 -6.88 0.46 7.88
N ALA A 287 -7.93 1.18 8.30
CA ALA A 287 -9.32 0.82 8.03
C ALA A 287 -10.03 1.77 7.07
N ASN A 288 -9.60 3.03 6.98
CA ASN A 288 -10.30 4.06 6.17
C ASN A 288 -9.98 4.02 4.67
N TYR A 289 -9.43 2.93 4.14
CA TYR A 289 -9.20 2.72 2.70
C TYR A 289 -10.47 2.88 1.83
N PHE A 290 -11.64 2.88 2.43
CA PHE A 290 -12.91 3.15 1.74
C PHE A 290 -13.01 4.58 1.21
N VAL A 291 -12.33 5.55 1.83
CA VAL A 291 -12.19 6.92 1.31
C VAL A 291 -11.48 6.91 -0.05
N ASP A 292 -10.37 6.17 -0.14
CA ASP A 292 -9.60 6.04 -1.37
C ASP A 292 -10.39 5.30 -2.47
N PHE A 293 -11.18 4.27 -2.10
CA PHE A 293 -12.11 3.62 -3.04
C PHE A 293 -13.15 4.61 -3.56
N TYR A 294 -13.69 5.47 -2.68
CA TYR A 294 -14.66 6.47 -3.07
C TYR A 294 -14.04 7.57 -3.97
N TRP A 295 -12.88 8.10 -3.61
CA TRP A 295 -12.17 9.09 -4.42
C TRP A 295 -11.80 8.55 -5.81
N ALA A 296 -11.32 7.32 -5.87
CA ALA A 296 -11.04 6.64 -7.14
C ALA A 296 -12.31 6.42 -7.97
N TYR A 297 -13.42 6.09 -7.36
CA TYR A 297 -14.73 5.97 -8.02
C TYR A 297 -15.21 7.32 -8.57
N LYS A 298 -15.11 8.37 -7.78
CA LYS A 298 -15.69 9.69 -8.09
C LYS A 298 -14.89 10.45 -9.14
N HIS A 299 -13.57 10.41 -9.08
CA HIS A 299 -12.70 11.27 -9.89
C HIS A 299 -11.65 10.48 -10.72
N GLY A 300 -11.80 9.17 -10.79
CA GLY A 300 -10.94 8.28 -11.58
C GLY A 300 -9.88 7.55 -10.77
N LEU A 301 -9.50 6.38 -11.26
CA LEU A 301 -8.64 5.42 -10.55
C LEU A 301 -7.28 6.01 -10.10
N ASN A 302 -6.78 6.98 -10.83
CA ASN A 302 -5.50 7.65 -10.53
C ASN A 302 -5.64 8.81 -9.52
N MET A 303 -6.83 9.08 -9.00
CA MET A 303 -7.06 10.25 -8.12
C MET A 303 -6.20 10.21 -6.86
N VAL A 304 -6.11 9.04 -6.22
CA VAL A 304 -5.28 8.87 -5.01
C VAL A 304 -3.80 9.11 -5.33
N GLY A 305 -3.30 8.55 -6.45
CA GLY A 305 -1.93 8.82 -6.91
C GLY A 305 -1.68 10.31 -7.20
N ARG A 306 -2.68 11.03 -7.71
CA ARG A 306 -2.60 12.49 -7.91
C ARG A 306 -2.54 13.24 -6.58
N VAL A 307 -3.35 12.86 -5.61
CA VAL A 307 -3.31 13.46 -4.26
C VAL A 307 -1.90 13.36 -3.68
N TRP A 308 -1.23 12.22 -3.84
CA TRP A 308 0.16 12.05 -3.41
C TRP A 308 1.15 12.91 -4.20
N ARG A 309 1.11 12.84 -5.54
CA ARG A 309 2.11 13.49 -6.41
C ARG A 309 1.97 15.01 -6.51
N GLU A 310 0.75 15.52 -6.41
CA GLU A 310 0.43 16.91 -6.68
C GLU A 310 0.11 17.71 -5.40
N SER A 311 0.29 17.09 -4.22
CA SER A 311 0.13 17.77 -2.93
C SER A 311 1.19 18.86 -2.70
N VAL A 312 0.80 19.92 -2.02
CA VAL A 312 1.65 21.09 -1.72
C VAL A 312 1.56 21.39 -0.24
N LYS A 313 2.71 21.57 0.44
CA LYS A 313 2.70 21.98 1.86
C LYS A 313 2.00 23.34 2.04
N PRO A 314 1.23 23.50 3.10
CA PRO A 314 0.95 22.59 4.23
C PRO A 314 -0.34 21.78 4.09
N GLU A 315 -0.79 21.48 2.87
CA GLU A 315 -2.01 20.69 2.63
C GLU A 315 -1.98 19.34 3.32
N ASP A 316 -3.13 18.89 3.80
CA ASP A 316 -3.41 17.48 4.07
C ASP A 316 -4.09 16.81 2.86
N PRO A 317 -4.33 15.49 2.89
CA PRO A 317 -4.93 14.79 1.76
C PRO A 317 -6.29 15.34 1.31
N ALA A 318 -7.16 15.78 2.24
CA ALA A 318 -8.45 16.35 1.87
C ALA A 318 -8.31 17.73 1.20
N GLN A 319 -7.39 18.56 1.66
CA GLN A 319 -7.13 19.85 1.04
C GLN A 319 -6.55 19.69 -0.37
N ALA A 320 -5.60 18.76 -0.54
CA ALA A 320 -5.07 18.41 -1.85
C ALA A 320 -6.19 17.89 -2.79
N TYR A 321 -7.04 17.00 -2.30
CA TYR A 321 -8.17 16.46 -3.04
C TYR A 321 -9.16 17.56 -3.47
N MET A 322 -9.57 18.44 -2.54
CA MET A 322 -10.45 19.57 -2.83
C MET A 322 -9.84 20.48 -3.91
N ARG A 323 -8.58 20.86 -3.78
CA ARG A 323 -7.89 21.72 -4.75
C ARG A 323 -7.81 21.07 -6.12
N LEU A 324 -7.41 19.81 -6.20
CA LEU A 324 -7.23 19.07 -7.46
C LEU A 324 -8.53 18.89 -8.25
N ASN A 325 -9.67 18.90 -7.54
CA ASN A 325 -11.00 18.75 -8.15
C ASN A 325 -11.80 20.06 -8.15
N SER A 326 -11.18 21.19 -7.74
CA SER A 326 -11.82 22.51 -7.65
C SER A 326 -13.09 22.50 -6.79
N LEU A 327 -13.09 21.73 -5.71
CA LEU A 327 -14.22 21.61 -4.79
C LEU A 327 -14.16 22.72 -3.73
N THR A 328 -15.31 23.33 -3.48
CA THR A 328 -15.54 24.08 -2.24
C THR A 328 -15.71 23.12 -1.07
N LEU A 329 -15.56 23.59 0.17
CA LEU A 329 -15.82 22.77 1.36
C LEU A 329 -17.26 22.23 1.38
N ALA A 330 -18.24 23.02 0.94
CA ALA A 330 -19.61 22.56 0.85
C ALA A 330 -19.77 21.36 -0.11
N GLN A 331 -19.13 21.42 -1.28
CA GLN A 331 -19.15 20.31 -2.22
C GLN A 331 -18.39 19.08 -1.70
N PHE A 332 -17.28 19.28 -0.99
CA PHE A 332 -16.56 18.19 -0.32
C PHE A 332 -17.45 17.53 0.75
N ASN A 333 -18.16 18.32 1.56
CA ASN A 333 -19.13 17.81 2.52
C ASN A 333 -20.27 17.01 1.85
N ASP A 334 -20.72 17.43 0.66
CA ASP A 334 -21.71 16.69 -0.12
C ASP A 334 -21.14 15.35 -0.62
N GLU A 335 -19.87 15.32 -1.03
CA GLU A 335 -19.19 14.06 -1.41
C GLU A 335 -18.97 13.12 -0.23
N ILE A 336 -18.68 13.65 0.97
CA ILE A 336 -18.60 12.83 2.20
C ILE A 336 -19.96 12.19 2.50
N TRP A 337 -21.05 12.94 2.32
CA TRP A 337 -22.39 12.35 2.48
C TRP A 337 -22.64 11.27 1.40
N ASP A 338 -22.35 11.53 0.14
CA ASP A 338 -22.49 10.54 -0.95
C ASP A 338 -21.68 9.27 -0.64
N MET A 339 -20.47 9.43 -0.09
CA MET A 339 -19.66 8.30 0.37
C MET A 339 -20.37 7.50 1.47
N GLY A 340 -20.80 8.15 2.55
CA GLY A 340 -21.53 7.51 3.66
C GLY A 340 -22.80 6.81 3.18
N ALA A 341 -23.55 7.45 2.28
CA ALA A 341 -24.76 6.92 1.67
C ALA A 341 -24.47 5.64 0.86
N ARG A 342 -23.36 5.59 0.12
CA ARG A 342 -22.92 4.39 -0.62
C ARG A 342 -22.44 3.29 0.31
N MET A 343 -21.79 3.62 1.42
CA MET A 343 -21.34 2.64 2.40
C MET A 343 -22.50 1.91 3.08
N ALA A 344 -23.70 2.51 3.15
CA ALA A 344 -24.89 1.82 3.67
C ALA A 344 -25.18 0.51 2.91
N THR A 345 -24.84 0.43 1.64
CA THR A 345 -25.07 -0.75 0.79
C THR A 345 -23.83 -1.19 0.01
N TRP A 346 -22.65 -0.66 0.34
CA TRP A 346 -21.36 -0.91 -0.35
C TRP A 346 -21.46 -0.64 -1.85
N ASP A 347 -22.14 0.46 -2.24
CA ASP A 347 -22.48 0.78 -3.61
C ASP A 347 -21.36 1.47 -4.39
N LEU A 348 -20.20 0.85 -4.42
CA LEU A 348 -19.11 1.17 -5.33
C LEU A 348 -18.83 -0.01 -6.26
N PRO A 349 -18.53 0.19 -7.55
CA PRO A 349 -18.41 -0.90 -8.53
C PRO A 349 -17.49 -2.04 -8.08
N LEU A 350 -16.32 -1.71 -7.49
CA LEU A 350 -15.34 -2.70 -7.00
C LEU A 350 -15.77 -3.38 -5.70
N LEU A 351 -16.69 -2.79 -4.94
CA LEU A 351 -17.11 -3.27 -3.61
C LEU A 351 -18.46 -3.99 -3.64
N ARG A 352 -19.33 -3.64 -4.59
CA ARG A 352 -20.75 -4.05 -4.61
C ARG A 352 -20.96 -5.55 -4.49
N THR A 353 -20.19 -6.34 -5.23
CA THR A 353 -20.34 -7.80 -5.25
C THR A 353 -19.90 -8.42 -3.92
N ASN A 354 -18.68 -8.11 -3.47
CA ASN A 354 -18.12 -8.69 -2.25
C ASN A 354 -18.76 -8.10 -0.98
N GLY A 355 -19.24 -6.86 -1.05
CA GLY A 355 -19.90 -6.16 0.05
C GLY A 355 -21.38 -6.51 0.23
N TYR A 356 -22.00 -7.20 -0.71
CA TYR A 356 -23.46 -7.46 -0.65
C TYR A 356 -23.88 -8.15 0.67
N SER A 357 -23.15 -9.18 1.08
CA SER A 357 -23.40 -9.89 2.35
C SER A 357 -23.08 -9.07 3.60
N LYS A 358 -22.45 -7.92 3.44
CA LYS A 358 -22.07 -7.00 4.50
C LYS A 358 -22.98 -5.78 4.61
N ILE A 359 -24.04 -5.70 3.80
CA ILE A 359 -25.05 -4.63 3.88
C ILE A 359 -25.68 -4.61 5.27
N GLY A 360 -25.60 -3.45 5.94
CA GLY A 360 -26.07 -3.26 7.31
C GLY A 360 -25.01 -3.56 8.39
N SER A 361 -23.72 -3.69 8.02
CA SER A 361 -22.63 -3.88 9.00
C SER A 361 -22.33 -2.61 9.80
N ILE A 362 -22.60 -1.41 9.25
CA ILE A 362 -22.47 -0.14 9.97
C ILE A 362 -23.82 0.16 10.59
N VAL A 363 -23.86 0.25 11.91
CA VAL A 363 -25.09 0.49 12.67
C VAL A 363 -24.83 1.57 13.71
N THR A 364 -25.57 2.67 13.61
CA THR A 364 -25.58 3.73 14.62
C THR A 364 -26.77 3.52 15.54
N LYS A 365 -26.52 3.49 16.85
CA LYS A 365 -27.53 3.39 17.89
C LYS A 365 -28.01 4.77 18.34
N LEU A 366 -29.29 4.90 18.50
CA LEU A 366 -29.93 6.10 19.01
C LEU A 366 -30.66 5.78 20.32
N THR A 367 -30.75 6.74 21.22
CA THR A 367 -31.48 6.64 22.49
C THR A 367 -32.71 7.52 22.45
N ALA A 368 -33.86 6.95 22.81
CA ALA A 368 -35.13 7.70 22.89
C ALA A 368 -35.07 8.76 23.98
N THR A 369 -35.66 9.92 23.69
CA THR A 369 -35.83 11.05 24.61
C THR A 369 -37.28 11.17 25.04
N THR A 370 -37.55 11.94 26.08
CA THR A 370 -38.89 12.10 26.63
C THR A 370 -39.84 12.91 25.75
N ASP A 371 -39.30 13.70 24.82
CA ASP A 371 -40.02 14.53 23.86
C ASP A 371 -40.24 13.84 22.50
N GLY A 372 -39.95 12.53 22.42
CA GLY A 372 -40.20 11.70 21.24
C GLY A 372 -39.13 11.78 20.17
N PHE A 373 -37.97 12.41 20.43
CA PHE A 373 -36.80 12.33 19.57
C PHE A 373 -35.95 11.10 19.89
N LEU A 374 -35.04 10.81 18.98
CA LEU A 374 -33.97 9.80 19.09
C LEU A 374 -32.64 10.51 19.04
N LYS A 375 -31.88 10.47 20.12
CA LYS A 375 -30.61 11.17 20.27
C LYS A 375 -29.43 10.24 19.96
N VAL A 376 -28.42 10.75 19.22
CA VAL A 376 -27.17 10.01 19.01
C VAL A 376 -26.40 9.85 20.33
N ASP A 377 -25.83 8.67 20.55
CA ASP A 377 -24.94 8.42 21.68
C ASP A 377 -23.57 9.09 21.45
N SER A 378 -22.96 9.65 22.51
CA SER A 378 -21.64 10.27 22.40
C SER A 378 -20.55 9.28 21.94
N ALA A 379 -20.67 8.00 22.27
CA ALA A 379 -19.75 6.97 21.85
C ALA A 379 -19.72 6.73 20.32
N THR A 380 -20.77 7.17 19.61
CA THR A 380 -20.88 7.04 18.14
C THR A 380 -21.30 8.34 17.47
N CYS A 381 -21.14 9.46 18.17
CA CYS A 381 -21.45 10.78 17.63
C CYS A 381 -20.49 11.13 16.49
N VAL A 382 -21.03 11.65 15.38
CA VAL A 382 -20.20 12.00 14.22
C VAL A 382 -19.17 13.06 14.57
N GLN A 383 -17.96 12.84 14.11
CA GLN A 383 -16.87 13.79 14.10
C GLN A 383 -16.77 14.50 12.72
N ASP A 384 -15.77 15.35 12.54
CA ASP A 384 -15.45 15.99 11.25
C ASP A 384 -15.39 14.95 10.13
N HIS A 385 -16.31 15.05 9.15
CA HIS A 385 -16.36 14.20 7.95
C HIS A 385 -16.59 12.69 8.24
N GLY A 386 -16.88 12.32 9.50
CA GLY A 386 -17.37 10.98 9.83
C GLY A 386 -18.85 10.84 9.47
N PHE A 387 -19.37 9.62 9.52
CA PHE A 387 -20.78 9.37 9.20
C PHE A 387 -21.43 8.33 10.11
N ASN A 388 -22.73 8.54 10.35
CA ASN A 388 -23.63 7.58 10.98
C ASN A 388 -24.56 6.97 9.92
N ILE A 389 -24.81 5.67 10.03
CA ILE A 389 -25.80 4.94 9.24
C ILE A 389 -26.83 4.37 10.21
N ILE A 390 -28.01 4.93 10.17
CA ILE A 390 -29.11 4.65 11.11
C ILE A 390 -30.12 3.76 10.39
N PRO A 391 -30.23 2.46 10.74
CA PRO A 391 -31.21 1.57 10.11
C PRO A 391 -32.64 1.96 10.53
N LEU A 392 -33.57 1.92 9.57
CA LEU A 392 -34.95 2.24 9.74
C LEU A 392 -35.86 1.11 9.24
N LYS A 393 -37.05 1.03 9.74
CA LYS A 393 -38.04 0.08 9.25
C LYS A 393 -38.48 0.45 7.85
N ALA A 394 -38.25 -0.45 6.89
CA ALA A 394 -38.69 -0.26 5.51
C ALA A 394 -40.21 -0.29 5.42
N PRO A 395 -40.88 0.69 4.76
CA PRO A 395 -42.31 0.67 4.56
C PRO A 395 -42.70 -0.46 3.60
N THR A 396 -43.90 -1.04 3.82
CA THR A 396 -44.42 -2.11 2.98
C THR A 396 -45.33 -1.62 1.85
N VAL A 397 -45.70 -0.35 1.89
CA VAL A 397 -46.52 0.35 0.87
C VAL A 397 -45.77 1.61 0.42
N ALA A 398 -46.14 2.15 -0.72
CA ALA A 398 -45.57 3.44 -1.16
C ALA A 398 -45.84 4.51 -0.11
N THR A 399 -44.81 5.20 0.35
CA THR A 399 -44.86 6.07 1.52
C THR A 399 -43.86 7.20 1.39
N THR A 400 -44.22 8.41 1.75
CA THR A 400 -43.25 9.48 2.00
C THR A 400 -42.70 9.31 3.41
N VAL A 401 -41.39 9.12 3.53
CA VAL A 401 -40.69 9.14 4.82
C VAL A 401 -40.08 10.53 5.04
N LYS A 402 -40.08 10.98 6.29
CA LYS A 402 -39.55 12.30 6.66
C LYS A 402 -38.75 12.18 7.95
N VAL A 403 -37.67 12.92 8.07
CA VAL A 403 -36.93 13.14 9.30
C VAL A 403 -36.99 14.62 9.68
N THR A 404 -37.27 14.88 10.95
CA THR A 404 -37.04 16.18 11.62
C THR A 404 -35.69 16.04 12.35
N PHE A 405 -34.73 16.87 11.98
CA PHE A 405 -33.39 16.90 12.53
C PHE A 405 -33.20 18.11 13.44
N GLN A 406 -32.57 17.92 14.60
CA GLN A 406 -32.20 18.98 15.52
C GLN A 406 -30.75 18.83 15.99
N SER A 407 -30.01 19.91 15.91
CA SER A 407 -28.66 20.04 16.46
C SER A 407 -28.72 20.02 18.00
N LEU A 408 -27.80 19.29 18.59
CA LEU A 408 -27.55 19.29 20.03
C LEU A 408 -26.17 19.89 20.37
N VAL A 409 -25.60 20.68 19.46
CA VAL A 409 -24.32 21.38 19.69
C VAL A 409 -24.39 22.16 21.01
N ASN A 410 -23.27 22.12 21.75
CA ASN A 410 -23.13 22.71 23.07
C ASN A 410 -23.92 22.00 24.19
N THR A 411 -24.54 20.86 23.93
CA THR A 411 -25.23 20.05 24.97
C THR A 411 -24.23 19.33 25.86
N THR A 412 -24.54 19.16 27.13
CA THR A 412 -23.72 18.40 28.08
C THR A 412 -23.64 16.91 27.67
N GLY A 413 -22.49 16.29 27.87
CA GLY A 413 -22.22 14.88 27.55
C GLY A 413 -21.55 14.65 26.21
N TYR A 414 -21.25 15.71 25.45
CA TYR A 414 -20.48 15.65 24.21
C TYR A 414 -19.25 16.55 24.30
N ARG A 415 -18.20 16.20 23.52
CA ARG A 415 -16.98 17.01 23.42
C ARG A 415 -17.26 18.31 22.67
N LYS A 416 -16.74 19.40 23.19
CA LYS A 416 -16.96 20.77 22.71
C LYS A 416 -15.64 21.47 22.54
N ILE A 417 -15.12 21.48 21.31
CA ILE A 417 -13.81 22.06 20.98
C ILE A 417 -13.98 23.36 20.21
N ASP A 418 -14.66 23.29 19.06
CA ASP A 418 -14.95 24.43 18.20
C ASP A 418 -16.39 24.33 17.66
N ILE A 419 -17.34 24.55 18.55
CA ILE A 419 -18.79 24.39 18.28
C ILE A 419 -19.31 25.26 17.13
N ALA A 420 -18.62 26.37 16.82
CA ALA A 420 -19.00 27.27 15.73
C ALA A 420 -18.81 26.63 14.33
N ARG A 421 -17.97 25.61 14.24
CA ARG A 421 -17.74 24.86 12.99
C ARG A 421 -18.80 23.81 12.72
N ALA A 422 -19.58 23.41 13.71
CA ALA A 422 -20.49 22.28 13.59
C ALA A 422 -21.47 22.45 12.42
N GLY A 423 -21.60 21.41 11.65
CA GLY A 423 -22.53 21.32 10.53
C GLY A 423 -22.79 19.86 10.17
N TRP A 424 -23.80 19.63 9.37
CA TRP A 424 -24.23 18.29 9.00
C TRP A 424 -24.62 18.22 7.52
N ARG A 425 -24.66 16.96 7.00
CA ARG A 425 -25.47 16.54 5.87
C ARG A 425 -26.27 15.35 6.30
N TYR A 426 -27.56 15.32 5.97
CA TYR A 426 -28.42 14.19 6.29
C TYR A 426 -29.44 13.92 5.20
N GLY A 427 -29.76 12.64 4.96
CA GLY A 427 -30.69 12.20 3.94
C GLY A 427 -30.91 10.69 3.97
N PHE A 428 -31.95 10.23 3.26
CA PHE A 428 -32.33 8.84 3.25
C PHE A 428 -31.64 8.05 2.14
N VAL A 429 -31.42 6.75 2.40
CA VAL A 429 -30.93 5.77 1.44
C VAL A 429 -31.81 4.53 1.51
N ALA A 430 -32.28 4.03 0.38
CA ALA A 430 -33.09 2.82 0.31
C ALA A 430 -32.44 1.77 -0.61
N LEU A 431 -32.51 0.50 -0.20
CA LEU A 431 -32.27 -0.66 -1.04
C LEU A 431 -33.61 -1.26 -1.44
N LEU A 432 -33.83 -1.41 -2.74
CA LEU A 432 -35.06 -2.00 -3.26
C LEU A 432 -34.92 -3.53 -3.41
N LYS A 433 -36.05 -4.22 -3.54
CA LYS A 433 -36.08 -5.69 -3.64
C LYS A 433 -35.42 -6.25 -4.91
N ASP A 434 -35.28 -5.42 -5.94
CA ASP A 434 -34.56 -5.72 -7.18
C ASP A 434 -33.04 -5.40 -7.09
N ASN A 435 -32.57 -5.09 -5.89
CA ASN A 435 -31.20 -4.68 -5.61
C ASN A 435 -30.78 -3.33 -6.22
N THR A 436 -31.68 -2.51 -6.70
CA THR A 436 -31.41 -1.11 -7.01
C THR A 436 -31.35 -0.26 -5.75
N ARG A 437 -30.65 0.88 -5.82
CA ARG A 437 -30.49 1.82 -4.71
C ARG A 437 -31.17 3.12 -5.07
N ALA A 438 -31.83 3.70 -4.09
CA ALA A 438 -32.40 5.04 -4.20
C ALA A 438 -31.77 5.95 -3.15
N TYR A 439 -31.35 7.12 -3.58
CA TYR A 439 -30.74 8.15 -2.74
C TYR A 439 -31.66 9.35 -2.70
N GLY A 440 -32.07 9.77 -1.49
CA GLY A 440 -32.87 10.95 -1.28
C GLY A 440 -32.07 12.24 -1.45
N SER A 441 -32.76 13.36 -1.48
CA SER A 441 -32.14 14.67 -1.32
C SER A 441 -31.51 14.81 0.07
N THR A 442 -30.51 15.70 0.17
CA THR A 442 -29.84 16.03 1.42
C THR A 442 -30.30 17.36 1.98
N ALA A 443 -30.30 17.50 3.32
CA ALA A 443 -30.41 18.76 4.00
C ALA A 443 -29.16 19.04 4.83
N SER A 444 -28.96 20.32 5.18
CA SER A 444 -27.79 20.81 5.94
C SER A 444 -28.12 21.71 7.11
N ASP A 445 -29.41 22.02 7.31
CA ASP A 445 -29.86 22.91 8.38
C ASP A 445 -29.66 22.27 9.76
N ALA A 446 -29.14 23.05 10.70
CA ALA A 446 -28.97 22.62 12.10
C ALA A 446 -30.32 22.22 12.78
N ASN A 447 -31.43 22.80 12.30
CA ASN A 447 -32.79 22.44 12.66
C ASN A 447 -33.61 22.44 11.38
N GLY A 448 -33.91 21.27 10.84
CA GLY A 448 -34.53 21.17 9.53
C GLY A 448 -35.25 19.85 9.31
N THR A 449 -35.76 19.69 8.11
CA THR A 449 -36.43 18.46 7.68
C THR A 449 -35.97 18.03 6.29
N VAL A 450 -35.95 16.73 6.05
CA VAL A 450 -35.82 16.17 4.70
C VAL A 450 -36.77 15.00 4.55
N SER A 451 -37.29 14.81 3.34
CA SER A 451 -38.24 13.73 3.04
C SER A 451 -37.82 12.99 1.77
N MET A 452 -38.29 11.75 1.63
CA MET A 452 -38.08 10.93 0.47
C MET A 452 -39.33 10.11 0.16
N ASP A 453 -39.79 10.16 -1.09
CA ASP A 453 -40.86 9.31 -1.57
C ASP A 453 -40.31 7.91 -1.88
N LEU A 454 -40.84 6.90 -1.26
CA LEU A 454 -40.43 5.53 -1.37
C LEU A 454 -41.48 4.67 -2.08
N PRO A 455 -41.12 3.80 -3.03
CA PRO A 455 -42.03 2.84 -3.62
C PRO A 455 -42.35 1.67 -2.66
N ALA A 456 -43.35 0.85 -2.97
CA ALA A 456 -43.75 -0.30 -2.16
C ALA A 456 -42.72 -1.45 -2.08
N ASN A 457 -41.72 -1.43 -2.97
CA ASN A 457 -40.71 -2.51 -3.08
C ASN A 457 -39.39 -2.24 -2.30
N VAL A 458 -39.43 -1.40 -1.29
CA VAL A 458 -38.28 -1.16 -0.40
C VAL A 458 -37.95 -2.44 0.38
N SER A 459 -36.67 -2.81 0.38
CA SER A 459 -36.12 -3.93 1.15
C SER A 459 -35.47 -3.48 2.45
N LYS A 460 -34.69 -2.39 2.39
CA LYS A 460 -34.02 -1.79 3.55
C LYS A 460 -34.00 -0.27 3.42
N LEU A 461 -33.99 0.42 4.54
CA LEU A 461 -34.00 1.88 4.62
C LEU A 461 -33.02 2.36 5.69
N TRP A 462 -32.34 3.46 5.43
CA TRP A 462 -31.46 4.13 6.37
C TRP A 462 -31.61 5.64 6.30
N LEU A 463 -31.37 6.30 7.43
CA LEU A 463 -30.93 7.70 7.46
C LEU A 463 -29.41 7.72 7.55
N VAL A 464 -28.75 8.49 6.70
CA VAL A 464 -27.31 8.76 6.77
C VAL A 464 -27.10 10.18 7.23
N VAL A 465 -26.28 10.36 8.27
CA VAL A 465 -25.90 11.66 8.83
C VAL A 465 -24.39 11.77 8.83
N THR A 466 -23.83 12.86 8.30
CA THR A 466 -22.39 13.12 8.32
C THR A 466 -22.05 14.38 9.08
N GLY A 467 -20.90 14.40 9.74
CA GLY A 467 -20.28 15.64 10.19
C GLY A 467 -19.81 16.43 8.95
N ALA A 468 -20.28 17.67 8.83
CA ALA A 468 -20.03 18.53 7.67
C ALA A 468 -19.64 19.94 8.13
N PRO A 469 -18.41 20.13 8.62
CA PRO A 469 -17.97 21.39 9.22
C PRO A 469 -18.10 22.57 8.26
N THR A 470 -18.37 23.76 8.81
CA THR A 470 -18.48 25.01 8.05
C THR A 470 -17.10 25.62 7.73
N VAL A 471 -16.07 25.21 8.46
CA VAL A 471 -14.66 25.56 8.25
C VAL A 471 -13.83 24.31 8.32
N TYR A 472 -13.01 24.06 7.29
CA TYR A 472 -12.09 22.93 7.27
C TYR A 472 -10.99 23.08 8.31
N LYS A 473 -10.70 22.01 9.02
CA LYS A 473 -9.55 21.87 9.91
C LYS A 473 -8.89 20.52 9.69
N GLN A 474 -7.59 20.51 9.54
CA GLN A 474 -6.82 19.26 9.44
C GLN A 474 -6.99 18.43 10.72
N HIS A 475 -7.16 17.13 10.57
CA HIS A 475 -7.13 16.21 11.71
C HIS A 475 -5.66 15.93 12.07
N SER A 476 -5.30 16.22 13.32
CA SER A 476 -3.94 16.01 13.83
C SER A 476 -3.78 14.57 14.32
N TRP A 477 -2.62 13.97 14.08
CA TRP A 477 -2.23 12.74 14.75
C TRP A 477 -1.76 13.08 16.17
N ASP A 478 -2.56 12.79 17.17
CA ASP A 478 -2.20 13.11 18.56
C ASP A 478 -2.59 12.03 19.58
N ASP A 479 -3.29 10.98 19.18
CA ASP A 479 -3.78 9.89 20.03
C ASP A 479 -4.62 10.37 21.24
N LEU A 480 -5.25 11.56 21.13
CA LEU A 480 -6.01 12.20 22.20
C LEU A 480 -7.48 12.38 21.81
N ALA A 481 -8.33 11.43 22.16
CA ALA A 481 -9.77 11.50 21.90
C ALA A 481 -10.43 12.80 22.41
N THR A 482 -9.82 13.52 23.34
CA THR A 482 -10.31 14.82 23.82
C THR A 482 -10.20 15.94 22.78
N ASN A 483 -9.41 15.76 21.73
CA ASN A 483 -9.25 16.70 20.64
C ASN A 483 -10.23 16.44 19.47
N ASP A 484 -10.98 15.33 19.51
CA ASP A 484 -11.96 14.96 18.51
C ASP A 484 -13.30 15.63 18.80
N GLU A 485 -13.68 16.59 17.98
CA GLU A 485 -14.95 17.28 18.14
C GLU A 485 -16.14 16.39 17.78
N GLU A 486 -17.19 16.45 18.56
CA GLU A 486 -18.45 15.76 18.31
C GLU A 486 -19.52 16.74 17.82
N TYR A 487 -20.26 16.33 16.79
CA TYR A 487 -21.39 17.06 16.24
C TYR A 487 -22.71 16.37 16.59
N PRO A 488 -23.20 16.54 17.84
CA PRO A 488 -24.36 15.82 18.34
C PRO A 488 -25.65 16.31 17.71
N TYR A 489 -26.61 15.39 17.58
CA TYR A 489 -27.90 15.65 17.00
C TYR A 489 -28.97 14.71 17.59
N GLN A 490 -30.23 15.07 17.36
CA GLN A 490 -31.37 14.18 17.54
C GLN A 490 -32.31 14.24 16.34
N VAL A 491 -33.06 13.16 16.14
CA VAL A 491 -33.96 12.99 14.99
C VAL A 491 -35.33 12.46 15.41
N GLN A 492 -36.36 12.83 14.66
CA GLN A 492 -37.71 12.28 14.79
C GLN A 492 -38.17 11.87 13.39
N PHE A 493 -38.88 10.74 13.29
CA PHE A 493 -39.29 10.17 12.01
C PHE A 493 -40.81 10.20 11.82
N GLU A 494 -41.24 10.43 10.57
CA GLU A 494 -42.59 10.26 10.08
C GLU A 494 -42.57 9.28 8.89
N GLY A 495 -43.61 8.43 8.76
CA GLY A 495 -43.68 7.43 7.68
C GLY A 495 -42.78 6.21 7.85
N THR A 496 -41.91 6.21 8.85
CA THR A 496 -41.01 5.11 9.24
C THR A 496 -40.69 5.15 10.72
N THR A 497 -40.03 4.14 11.26
CA THR A 497 -39.53 4.09 12.63
C THR A 497 -38.10 3.55 12.68
N TYR A 498 -37.40 3.89 13.76
CA TYR A 498 -36.13 3.31 14.14
C TYR A 498 -36.27 1.92 14.72
#